data_d872fde1df95a9661397732b3641a1c0
#
_entry.id   d872fde1df95a9661397732b3641a1c0
#
_cell.length_a   1.000
_cell.length_b   1.000
_cell.length_c   1.000
_cell.angle_alpha   90.00
_cell.angle_beta   90.00
_cell.angle_gamma   90.00
#
_symmetry.space_group_name_H-M   'P 1'
#
loop_
_entity.id
_entity.type
_entity.pdbx_description
1 polymer ?
#
loop_
_entity_poly.entity_id
_entity_poly.type
_entity_poly.pdbx_seq_one_letter_code
_entity_poly.pdbx_strand_id
1 'polypeptide(L)'
;MAAMQDLEEHVKEVAADVIAASIGTDPSAYLNMKNYRDRKKADPKFNLAYVLNTLQGKLKVKKDPILHYATAYGSVPPWILLKSVYFSTIITFISKFKPAEQAAVAERLYDYNSHNLTIDQCRMLMMDTLYICLDYRNTAAHGGRIYLLSPKSTLRKQEIFGNPHVGGTGYGQLLFLLGLLKYRRPYEQLRSILNKELTRHCNEYPNDSTYLAQALNIYIEYKK
;
A
#
# COMPACT_ATOMS: atom_id res chain seq x y z
N MET A 1 8.54 9.39 5.07
CA MET A 1 8.39 8.10 5.77
C MET A 1 7.01 7.97 6.43
N ALA A 2 6.52 8.94 7.21
CA ALA A 2 5.22 8.87 7.90
C ALA A 2 4.05 8.50 6.97
N ALA A 3 3.91 9.17 5.82
CA ALA A 3 2.86 8.85 4.85
C ALA A 3 2.86 7.39 4.38
N MET A 4 4.04 6.77 4.27
CA MET A 4 4.15 5.36 3.87
C MET A 4 3.82 4.40 5.02
N GLN A 5 4.08 4.80 6.26
CA GLN A 5 3.66 4.04 7.44
C GLN A 5 2.14 4.09 7.61
N ASP A 6 1.53 5.27 7.44
CA ASP A 6 0.07 5.43 7.46
C ASP A 6 -0.61 4.59 6.38
N LEU A 7 -0.04 4.54 5.16
CA LEU A 7 -0.54 3.66 4.10
C LEU A 7 -0.44 2.19 4.49
N GLU A 8 0.72 1.76 5.00
CA GLU A 8 0.95 0.37 5.41
C GLU A 8 -0.08 -0.06 6.47
N GLU A 9 -0.29 0.76 7.51
CA GLU A 9 -1.26 0.46 8.57
C GLU A 9 -2.69 0.42 8.02
N HIS A 10 -3.07 1.37 7.18
CA HIS A 10 -4.40 1.39 6.59
C HIS A 10 -4.68 0.16 5.70
N VAL A 11 -3.71 -0.28 4.91
CA VAL A 11 -3.84 -1.51 4.09
C VAL A 11 -3.98 -2.75 4.97
N LYS A 12 -3.25 -2.82 6.09
CA LYS A 12 -3.39 -3.92 7.06
C LYS A 12 -4.78 -3.94 7.70
N GLU A 13 -5.30 -2.79 8.10
CA GLU A 13 -6.63 -2.65 8.68
C GLU A 13 -7.71 -3.08 7.68
N VAL A 14 -7.69 -2.57 6.46
CA VAL A 14 -8.65 -2.95 5.43
C VAL A 14 -8.60 -4.45 5.11
N ALA A 15 -7.40 -5.03 5.01
CA ALA A 15 -7.26 -6.46 4.78
C ALA A 15 -7.83 -7.29 5.94
N ALA A 16 -7.58 -6.85 7.19
CA ALA A 16 -8.11 -7.51 8.38
C ALA A 16 -9.65 -7.44 8.45
N ASP A 17 -10.23 -6.29 8.13
CA ASP A 17 -11.67 -6.09 8.09
C ASP A 17 -12.35 -6.97 7.05
N VAL A 18 -11.77 -7.08 5.85
CA VAL A 18 -12.29 -7.95 4.79
C VAL A 18 -12.23 -9.42 5.22
N ILE A 19 -11.13 -9.85 5.83
CA ILE A 19 -10.99 -11.22 6.36
C ILE A 19 -12.05 -11.47 7.45
N ALA A 20 -12.18 -10.57 8.41
CA ALA A 20 -13.13 -10.72 9.50
C ALA A 20 -14.58 -10.81 9.01
N ALA A 21 -14.93 -10.01 8.00
CA ALA A 21 -16.28 -9.97 7.44
C ALA A 21 -16.61 -11.18 6.54
N SER A 22 -15.63 -11.69 5.76
CA SER A 22 -15.89 -12.73 4.75
C SER A 22 -15.50 -14.14 5.19
N ILE A 23 -14.54 -14.28 6.11
CA ILE A 23 -13.98 -15.58 6.52
C ILE A 23 -14.20 -15.82 8.01
N GLY A 24 -14.01 -14.78 8.84
CA GLY A 24 -14.13 -14.84 10.29
C GLY A 24 -12.89 -14.37 11.03
N THR A 25 -12.98 -14.35 12.35
CA THR A 25 -11.96 -13.81 13.24
C THR A 25 -11.06 -14.86 13.89
N ASP A 26 -11.44 -16.14 13.78
CA ASP A 26 -10.67 -17.24 14.36
C ASP A 26 -9.52 -17.68 13.46
N PRO A 27 -8.29 -17.89 14.00
CA PRO A 27 -7.13 -18.33 13.23
C PRO A 27 -7.35 -19.63 12.45
N SER A 28 -8.15 -20.56 12.95
CA SER A 28 -8.43 -21.82 12.25
C SER A 28 -9.23 -21.59 10.96
N ALA A 29 -10.03 -20.52 10.91
CA ALA A 29 -10.78 -20.12 9.73
C ALA A 29 -9.92 -19.29 8.78
N TYR A 30 -9.34 -18.15 9.27
CA TYR A 30 -8.65 -17.22 8.36
C TYR A 30 -7.23 -17.64 7.97
N LEU A 31 -6.64 -18.67 8.57
CA LEU A 31 -5.41 -19.31 8.10
C LEU A 31 -5.65 -20.60 7.33
N ASN A 32 -6.90 -20.93 7.01
CA ASN A 32 -7.22 -22.10 6.23
C ASN A 32 -7.02 -21.83 4.73
N MET A 33 -6.17 -22.64 4.08
CA MET A 33 -5.83 -22.50 2.65
C MET A 33 -7.07 -22.50 1.74
N LYS A 34 -8.15 -23.21 2.09
CA LYS A 34 -9.38 -23.32 1.29
C LYS A 34 -10.09 -21.98 1.07
N ASN A 35 -9.83 -20.99 1.93
CA ASN A 35 -10.42 -19.67 1.84
C ASN A 35 -9.72 -18.76 0.84
N TYR A 36 -8.61 -19.19 0.24
CA TYR A 36 -7.75 -18.40 -0.65
C TYR A 36 -7.55 -19.06 -2.00
N ARG A 37 -6.93 -18.32 -2.93
CA ARG A 37 -6.54 -18.84 -4.24
C ARG A 37 -5.08 -19.31 -4.17
N ASP A 38 -4.86 -20.60 -4.41
CA ASP A 38 -3.50 -21.15 -4.50
C ASP A 38 -2.98 -21.05 -5.94
N ARG A 39 -2.59 -19.85 -6.35
CA ARG A 39 -1.86 -19.65 -7.60
C ARG A 39 -0.37 -19.80 -7.33
N LYS A 40 0.19 -20.96 -7.71
CA LYS A 40 1.64 -21.20 -7.60
C LYS A 40 2.43 -20.17 -8.41
N LYS A 41 3.53 -19.71 -7.84
CA LYS A 41 4.51 -18.80 -8.44
C LYS A 41 5.87 -19.46 -8.47
N ALA A 42 6.72 -19.04 -9.40
CA ALA A 42 8.09 -19.56 -9.51
C ALA A 42 8.89 -19.29 -8.22
N ASP A 43 8.79 -18.08 -7.66
CA ASP A 43 9.38 -17.79 -6.36
C ASP A 43 8.44 -18.25 -5.23
N PRO A 44 8.88 -19.20 -4.38
CA PRO A 44 8.09 -19.76 -3.29
C PRO A 44 7.56 -18.71 -2.30
N LYS A 45 8.27 -17.58 -2.12
CA LYS A 45 7.86 -16.47 -1.23
C LYS A 45 6.51 -15.84 -1.62
N PHE A 46 6.10 -16.00 -2.88
CA PHE A 46 4.81 -15.55 -3.37
C PHE A 46 3.74 -16.66 -3.39
N ASN A 47 4.01 -17.83 -2.83
CA ASN A 47 3.03 -18.91 -2.74
C ASN A 47 2.18 -18.78 -1.47
N LEU A 48 0.93 -19.23 -1.53
CA LEU A 48 -0.01 -19.19 -0.42
C LEU A 48 0.53 -19.89 0.82
N ALA A 49 1.10 -21.08 0.67
CA ALA A 49 1.66 -21.86 1.78
C ALA A 49 2.75 -21.06 2.54
N TYR A 50 3.64 -20.37 1.82
CA TYR A 50 4.67 -19.54 2.46
C TYR A 50 4.07 -18.40 3.27
N VAL A 51 3.09 -17.70 2.71
CA VAL A 51 2.42 -16.59 3.39
C VAL A 51 1.70 -17.07 4.64
N LEU A 52 0.91 -18.15 4.54
CA LEU A 52 0.18 -18.70 5.68
C LEU A 52 1.12 -19.23 6.76
N ASN A 53 2.22 -19.90 6.39
CA ASN A 53 3.24 -20.34 7.35
C ASN A 53 3.90 -19.14 8.06
N THR A 54 4.13 -18.04 7.35
CA THR A 54 4.65 -16.79 7.94
C THR A 54 3.67 -16.24 8.98
N LEU A 55 2.39 -16.19 8.65
CA LEU A 55 1.32 -15.73 9.56
C LEU A 55 1.19 -16.66 10.77
N GLN A 56 1.18 -17.98 10.56
CA GLN A 56 1.14 -18.97 11.63
C GLN A 56 2.36 -18.85 12.56
N GLY A 57 3.54 -18.59 11.99
CA GLY A 57 4.75 -18.33 12.77
C GLY A 57 4.61 -17.12 13.71
N LYS A 58 3.89 -16.08 13.25
CA LYS A 58 3.61 -14.89 14.10
C LYS A 58 2.69 -15.19 15.27
N LEU A 59 1.73 -16.10 15.15
CA LEU A 59 0.89 -16.52 16.27
C LEU A 59 1.68 -17.16 17.44
N LYS A 60 2.85 -17.71 17.15
CA LYS A 60 3.72 -18.35 18.16
C LYS A 60 4.62 -17.35 18.91
N VAL A 61 4.57 -16.08 18.54
CA VAL A 61 5.41 -15.04 19.15
C VAL A 61 4.88 -14.70 20.55
N LYS A 62 5.74 -14.89 21.56
CA LYS A 62 5.42 -14.59 22.97
C LYS A 62 5.67 -13.12 23.31
N LYS A 63 5.02 -12.22 22.57
CA LYS A 63 5.09 -10.75 22.79
C LYS A 63 3.73 -10.13 22.53
N ASP A 64 3.41 -9.06 23.26
CA ASP A 64 2.22 -8.28 23.03
C ASP A 64 2.26 -7.58 21.65
N PRO A 65 1.08 -7.39 21.03
CA PRO A 65 -0.28 -7.72 21.53
C PRO A 65 -0.70 -9.18 21.34
N ILE A 66 0.05 -9.99 20.57
CA ILE A 66 -0.34 -11.38 20.23
C ILE A 66 -0.46 -12.23 21.50
N LEU A 67 0.52 -12.15 22.40
CA LEU A 67 0.48 -12.91 23.66
C LEU A 67 -0.75 -12.58 24.50
N HIS A 68 -1.06 -11.29 24.63
CA HIS A 68 -2.23 -10.82 25.38
C HIS A 68 -3.53 -11.44 24.82
N TYR A 69 -3.75 -11.33 23.50
CA TYR A 69 -4.97 -11.86 22.88
C TYR A 69 -5.06 -13.39 22.96
N ALA A 70 -3.95 -14.09 22.78
CA ALA A 70 -3.90 -15.54 22.91
C ALA A 70 -4.21 -16.02 24.35
N THR A 71 -3.72 -15.29 25.37
CA THR A 71 -3.93 -15.69 26.77
C THR A 71 -5.27 -15.22 27.34
N ALA A 72 -5.68 -13.99 27.06
CA ALA A 72 -6.90 -13.41 27.62
C ALA A 72 -8.19 -13.86 26.90
N TYR A 73 -8.10 -14.09 25.58
CA TYR A 73 -9.27 -14.39 24.75
C TYR A 73 -9.20 -15.76 24.07
N GLY A 74 -8.09 -16.49 24.21
CA GLY A 74 -7.88 -17.79 23.57
C GLY A 74 -7.77 -17.75 22.05
N SER A 75 -7.84 -16.58 21.43
CA SER A 75 -7.79 -16.39 19.98
C SER A 75 -7.17 -15.06 19.61
N VAL A 76 -6.48 -15.02 18.47
CA VAL A 76 -5.83 -13.80 17.94
C VAL A 76 -6.55 -13.37 16.67
N PRO A 77 -7.31 -12.29 16.68
CA PRO A 77 -8.06 -11.84 15.50
C PRO A 77 -7.14 -11.26 14.41
N PRO A 78 -7.62 -11.20 13.14
CA PRO A 78 -6.79 -10.80 12.01
C PRO A 78 -6.19 -9.39 12.17
N TRP A 79 -6.91 -8.42 12.75
CA TRP A 79 -6.40 -7.06 12.96
C TRP A 79 -5.23 -6.97 13.95
N ILE A 80 -5.08 -7.94 14.85
CA ILE A 80 -3.92 -8.06 15.74
C ILE A 80 -2.77 -8.76 15.03
N LEU A 81 -3.05 -9.89 14.36
CA LEU A 81 -2.04 -10.66 13.66
C LEU A 81 -1.38 -9.86 12.53
N LEU A 82 -2.16 -9.18 11.71
CA LEU A 82 -1.65 -8.48 10.54
C LEU A 82 -0.79 -7.26 10.90
N LYS A 83 -0.96 -6.65 12.07
CA LYS A 83 -0.05 -5.61 12.57
C LYS A 83 1.40 -6.11 12.74
N SER A 84 1.58 -7.40 13.01
CA SER A 84 2.89 -7.99 13.30
C SER A 84 3.71 -8.37 12.05
N VAL A 85 3.17 -8.23 10.85
CA VAL A 85 3.83 -8.65 9.60
C VAL A 85 4.28 -7.47 8.74
N TYR A 86 5.24 -7.73 7.84
CA TYR A 86 5.75 -6.73 6.93
C TYR A 86 4.75 -6.36 5.84
N PHE A 87 4.87 -5.15 5.30
CA PHE A 87 4.00 -4.66 4.23
C PHE A 87 4.02 -5.57 2.99
N SER A 88 5.19 -6.07 2.60
CA SER A 88 5.32 -7.04 1.50
C SER A 88 4.51 -8.32 1.72
N THR A 89 4.45 -8.81 2.97
CA THR A 89 3.67 -9.99 3.35
C THR A 89 2.17 -9.74 3.19
N ILE A 90 1.69 -8.57 3.63
CA ILE A 90 0.28 -8.18 3.47
C ILE A 90 -0.10 -8.08 2.00
N ILE A 91 0.70 -7.39 1.18
CA ILE A 91 0.43 -7.26 -0.27
C ILE A 91 0.38 -8.65 -0.92
N THR A 92 1.35 -9.51 -0.59
CA THR A 92 1.35 -10.89 -1.10
C THR A 92 0.12 -11.66 -0.62
N PHE A 93 -0.32 -11.48 0.63
CA PHE A 93 -1.52 -12.11 1.16
C PHE A 93 -2.79 -11.66 0.44
N ILE A 94 -2.98 -10.36 0.25
CA ILE A 94 -4.11 -9.80 -0.53
C ILE A 94 -4.14 -10.40 -1.94
N SER A 95 -2.97 -10.66 -2.57
CA SER A 95 -2.89 -11.30 -3.88
C SER A 95 -3.47 -12.72 -3.92
N LYS A 96 -3.63 -13.36 -2.76
CA LYS A 96 -4.21 -14.71 -2.59
C LYS A 96 -5.70 -14.70 -2.28
N PHE A 97 -6.28 -13.55 -2.03
CA PHE A 97 -7.72 -13.44 -1.81
C PHE A 97 -8.50 -13.88 -3.06
N LYS A 98 -9.69 -14.39 -2.88
CA LYS A 98 -10.61 -14.67 -3.98
C LYS A 98 -11.06 -13.35 -4.63
N PRO A 99 -11.64 -13.36 -5.83
CA PRO A 99 -12.00 -12.13 -6.52
C PRO A 99 -12.94 -11.21 -5.73
N ALA A 100 -13.88 -11.77 -4.98
CA ALA A 100 -14.81 -11.00 -4.16
C ALA A 100 -14.11 -10.24 -3.04
N GLU A 101 -13.23 -10.91 -2.29
CA GLU A 101 -12.46 -10.29 -1.21
C GLU A 101 -11.44 -9.29 -1.75
N GLN A 102 -10.82 -9.56 -2.92
CA GLN A 102 -9.96 -8.56 -3.59
C GLN A 102 -10.74 -7.33 -4.01
N ALA A 103 -11.96 -7.50 -4.52
CA ALA A 103 -12.84 -6.37 -4.86
C ALA A 103 -13.22 -5.58 -3.60
N ALA A 104 -13.57 -6.27 -2.51
CA ALA A 104 -13.89 -5.63 -1.23
C ALA A 104 -12.69 -4.83 -0.65
N VAL A 105 -11.45 -5.33 -0.79
CA VAL A 105 -10.25 -4.56 -0.42
C VAL A 105 -10.09 -3.35 -1.33
N ALA A 106 -10.20 -3.52 -2.65
CA ALA A 106 -10.06 -2.42 -3.61
C ALA A 106 -11.12 -1.34 -3.39
N GLU A 107 -12.37 -1.71 -3.14
CA GLU A 107 -13.47 -0.79 -2.85
C GLU A 107 -13.22 0.04 -1.59
N ARG A 108 -12.64 -0.55 -0.56
CA ARG A 108 -12.35 0.16 0.69
C ARG A 108 -11.11 1.05 0.60
N LEU A 109 -10.10 0.64 -0.17
CA LEU A 109 -8.86 1.39 -0.31
C LEU A 109 -8.95 2.56 -1.29
N TYR A 110 -9.63 2.39 -2.43
CA TYR A 110 -9.55 3.33 -3.56
C TYR A 110 -10.84 4.08 -3.80
N ASP A 111 -10.71 5.35 -4.13
CA ASP A 111 -11.82 6.20 -4.62
C ASP A 111 -11.99 6.04 -6.14
N TYR A 112 -12.38 4.82 -6.55
CA TYR A 112 -12.45 4.44 -7.95
C TYR A 112 -13.51 5.22 -8.74
N ASN A 113 -14.60 5.66 -8.10
CA ASN A 113 -15.65 6.45 -8.74
C ASN A 113 -15.15 7.83 -9.17
N SER A 114 -14.41 8.53 -8.31
CA SER A 114 -13.82 9.84 -8.62
C SER A 114 -12.79 9.78 -9.75
N HIS A 115 -12.28 8.60 -10.05
CA HIS A 115 -11.32 8.36 -11.14
C HIS A 115 -11.91 7.67 -12.35
N ASN A 116 -13.25 7.56 -12.44
CA ASN A 116 -13.97 6.89 -13.52
C ASN A 116 -13.51 5.44 -13.79
N LEU A 117 -13.12 4.74 -12.74
CA LEU A 117 -12.72 3.34 -12.79
C LEU A 117 -13.87 2.43 -12.38
N THR A 118 -14.00 1.28 -13.04
CA THR A 118 -14.84 0.19 -12.52
C THR A 118 -14.12 -0.51 -11.37
N ILE A 119 -14.88 -1.20 -10.50
CA ILE A 119 -14.29 -1.97 -9.40
C ILE A 119 -13.33 -3.06 -9.91
N ASP A 120 -13.59 -3.66 -11.05
CA ASP A 120 -12.70 -4.66 -11.66
C ASP A 120 -11.39 -4.05 -12.16
N GLN A 121 -11.45 -2.85 -12.76
CA GLN A 121 -10.24 -2.09 -13.13
C GLN A 121 -9.43 -1.74 -11.89
N CYS A 122 -10.08 -1.23 -10.85
CA CYS A 122 -9.44 -0.91 -9.58
C CYS A 122 -8.78 -2.15 -8.94
N ARG A 123 -9.47 -3.28 -8.92
CA ARG A 123 -8.95 -4.55 -8.41
C ARG A 123 -7.71 -5.03 -9.19
N MET A 124 -7.71 -4.88 -10.52
CA MET A 124 -6.54 -5.24 -11.34
C MET A 124 -5.33 -4.34 -11.05
N LEU A 125 -5.57 -3.04 -10.87
CA LEU A 125 -4.53 -2.06 -10.63
C LEU A 125 -4.03 -2.06 -9.18
N MET A 126 -4.86 -2.51 -8.23
CA MET A 126 -4.52 -2.52 -6.80
C MET A 126 -3.17 -3.18 -6.51
N MET A 127 -2.90 -4.32 -7.13
CA MET A 127 -1.64 -5.04 -6.86
C MET A 127 -0.44 -4.27 -7.38
N ASP A 128 -0.54 -3.67 -8.59
CA ASP A 128 0.53 -2.89 -9.18
C ASP A 128 0.81 -1.64 -8.31
N THR A 129 -0.24 -0.91 -7.93
CA THR A 129 -0.12 0.31 -7.09
C THR A 129 0.48 -0.01 -5.72
N LEU A 130 0.05 -1.08 -5.07
CA LEU A 130 0.58 -1.48 -3.76
C LEU A 130 2.05 -1.91 -3.83
N TYR A 131 2.47 -2.64 -4.88
CA TYR A 131 3.88 -3.01 -5.06
C TYR A 131 4.75 -1.79 -5.36
N ILE A 132 4.28 -0.83 -6.16
CA ILE A 132 4.98 0.43 -6.39
C ILE A 132 5.12 1.20 -5.06
N CYS A 133 4.05 1.32 -4.28
CA CYS A 133 4.10 1.95 -2.96
C CYS A 133 5.06 1.22 -2.00
N LEU A 134 5.18 -0.12 -2.09
CA LEU A 134 6.17 -0.88 -1.33
C LEU A 134 7.61 -0.50 -1.69
N ASP A 135 7.91 -0.29 -2.97
CA ASP A 135 9.23 0.15 -3.41
C ASP A 135 9.57 1.55 -2.85
N TYR A 136 8.60 2.49 -2.89
CA TYR A 136 8.74 3.80 -2.26
C TYR A 136 8.94 3.71 -0.74
N ARG A 137 8.12 2.90 -0.06
CA ARG A 137 8.22 2.67 1.38
C ARG A 137 9.58 2.12 1.79
N ASN A 138 10.07 1.12 1.06
CA ASN A 138 11.36 0.49 1.37
C ASN A 138 12.52 1.46 1.10
N THR A 139 12.49 2.19 -0.01
CA THR A 139 13.49 3.22 -0.32
C THR A 139 13.53 4.29 0.78
N ALA A 140 12.36 4.80 1.20
CA ALA A 140 12.27 5.78 2.28
C ALA A 140 12.76 5.24 3.62
N ALA A 141 12.48 3.97 3.94
CA ALA A 141 12.90 3.33 5.19
C ALA A 141 14.42 3.16 5.29
N HIS A 142 15.09 3.02 4.14
CA HIS A 142 16.55 2.89 4.07
C HIS A 142 17.27 4.21 3.75
N GLY A 143 16.59 5.36 3.85
CA GLY A 143 17.17 6.68 3.58
C GLY A 143 17.50 6.94 2.11
N GLY A 144 16.91 6.18 1.20
CA GLY A 144 17.15 6.32 -0.24
C GLY A 144 16.47 7.56 -0.84
N ARG A 145 16.92 7.94 -2.03
CA ARG A 145 16.46 9.14 -2.75
C ARG A 145 15.15 8.87 -3.48
N ILE A 146 14.03 9.32 -2.93
CA ILE A 146 12.68 9.12 -3.50
C ILE A 146 12.52 9.82 -4.85
N TYR A 147 13.07 11.01 -5.03
CA TYR A 147 12.93 11.81 -6.26
C TYR A 147 13.58 11.18 -7.49
N LEU A 148 14.55 10.28 -7.30
CA LEU A 148 15.21 9.53 -8.37
C LEU A 148 14.68 8.08 -8.45
N LEU A 149 13.72 7.70 -7.63
CA LEU A 149 13.25 6.32 -7.59
C LEU A 149 12.49 5.97 -8.87
N SER A 150 13.00 4.95 -9.58
CA SER A 150 12.25 4.19 -10.57
C SER A 150 11.83 2.88 -9.92
N PRO A 151 10.55 2.69 -9.57
CA PRO A 151 10.08 1.46 -8.95
C PRO A 151 10.34 0.24 -9.84
N LYS A 152 10.57 -0.91 -9.21
CA LYS A 152 10.71 -2.20 -9.93
C LYS A 152 9.40 -2.67 -10.53
N SER A 153 8.31 -2.36 -9.84
CA SER A 153 6.96 -2.65 -10.30
C SER A 153 6.46 -1.52 -11.20
N THR A 154 5.70 -1.88 -12.22
CA THR A 154 5.11 -0.94 -13.18
C THR A 154 3.59 -1.05 -13.17
N LEU A 155 2.91 0.05 -13.43
CA LEU A 155 1.47 0.05 -13.67
C LEU A 155 1.18 -0.56 -15.04
N ARG A 156 0.45 -1.65 -15.04
CA ARG A 156 -0.12 -2.22 -16.26
C ARG A 156 -1.34 -1.39 -16.65
N LYS A 157 -1.57 -1.22 -17.95
CA LYS A 157 -2.72 -0.46 -18.49
C LYS A 157 -2.77 0.98 -17.97
N GLN A 158 -1.66 1.68 -18.07
CA GLN A 158 -1.54 3.10 -17.68
C GLN A 158 -2.55 4.00 -18.41
N GLU A 159 -2.93 3.61 -19.63
CA GLU A 159 -3.89 4.30 -20.49
C GLU A 159 -5.27 4.48 -19.84
N ILE A 160 -5.63 3.64 -18.86
CA ILE A 160 -6.92 3.76 -18.14
C ILE A 160 -7.01 5.09 -17.38
N PHE A 161 -5.87 5.65 -16.94
CA PHE A 161 -5.87 6.87 -16.15
C PHE A 161 -5.86 8.16 -16.95
N GLY A 162 -5.54 8.11 -18.25
CA GLY A 162 -5.44 9.30 -19.10
C GLY A 162 -4.44 10.36 -18.60
N ASN A 163 -3.55 10.00 -17.66
CA ASN A 163 -2.65 10.92 -16.99
C ASN A 163 -1.19 10.57 -17.34
N PRO A 164 -0.41 11.50 -17.94
CA PRO A 164 0.97 11.27 -18.32
C PRO A 164 1.92 10.99 -17.14
N HIS A 165 1.54 11.38 -15.92
CA HIS A 165 2.36 11.14 -14.71
C HIS A 165 2.23 9.75 -14.12
N VAL A 166 1.26 8.95 -14.58
CA VAL A 166 1.00 7.59 -14.05
C VAL A 166 2.21 6.65 -14.26
N GLY A 167 2.88 6.78 -15.39
CA GLY A 167 4.08 6.02 -15.72
C GLY A 167 5.40 6.70 -15.31
N GLY A 168 5.32 7.81 -14.57
CA GLY A 168 6.48 8.59 -14.17
C GLY A 168 7.27 7.94 -13.02
N THR A 169 8.22 8.72 -12.50
CA THR A 169 9.09 8.37 -11.38
C THR A 169 8.99 9.44 -10.29
N GLY A 170 9.64 9.21 -9.16
CA GLY A 170 9.77 10.21 -8.13
C GLY A 170 8.47 10.57 -7.40
N TYR A 171 8.42 11.81 -6.92
CA TYR A 171 7.30 12.25 -6.09
C TYR A 171 5.99 12.42 -6.86
N GLY A 172 6.03 12.76 -8.14
CA GLY A 172 4.83 12.89 -8.97
C GLY A 172 4.06 11.57 -9.07
N GLN A 173 4.75 10.48 -9.35
CA GLN A 173 4.13 9.14 -9.35
C GLN A 173 3.59 8.79 -7.97
N LEU A 174 4.36 9.01 -6.90
CA LEU A 174 3.93 8.68 -5.55
C LEU A 174 2.69 9.48 -5.14
N LEU A 175 2.66 10.80 -5.39
CA LEU A 175 1.48 11.64 -5.13
C LEU A 175 0.27 11.17 -5.92
N PHE A 176 0.44 10.81 -7.20
CA PHE A 176 -0.64 10.26 -8.00
C PHE A 176 -1.22 8.98 -7.35
N LEU A 177 -0.37 8.01 -6.99
CA LEU A 177 -0.81 6.74 -6.39
C LEU A 177 -1.52 6.94 -5.05
N LEU A 178 -0.99 7.81 -4.19
CA LEU A 178 -1.63 8.16 -2.92
C LEU A 178 -2.95 8.94 -3.13
N GLY A 179 -3.04 9.69 -4.23
CA GLY A 179 -4.25 10.40 -4.65
C GLY A 179 -5.43 9.50 -5.02
N LEU A 180 -5.17 8.25 -5.40
CA LEU A 180 -6.21 7.26 -5.70
C LEU A 180 -6.91 6.71 -4.45
N LEU A 181 -6.34 6.90 -3.26
CA LEU A 181 -6.85 6.33 -2.02
C LEU A 181 -8.03 7.13 -1.47
N LYS A 182 -9.03 6.44 -0.90
CA LYS A 182 -10.09 7.05 -0.09
C LYS A 182 -9.54 7.70 1.17
N TYR A 183 -8.59 7.04 1.82
CA TYR A 183 -7.90 7.56 3.00
C TYR A 183 -6.85 8.58 2.58
N ARG A 184 -7.20 9.86 2.65
CA ARG A 184 -6.42 10.98 2.11
C ARG A 184 -5.18 11.36 2.90
N ARG A 185 -5.06 10.93 4.16
CA ARG A 185 -3.99 11.37 5.06
C ARG A 185 -2.56 11.16 4.51
N PRO A 186 -2.21 10.00 3.91
CA PRO A 186 -0.87 9.81 3.33
C PRO A 186 -0.56 10.81 2.21
N TYR A 187 -1.55 11.09 1.35
CA TYR A 187 -1.43 12.09 0.28
C TYR A 187 -1.24 13.51 0.83
N GLU A 188 -2.10 13.91 1.76
CA GLU A 188 -2.09 15.24 2.34
C GLU A 188 -0.81 15.54 3.11
N GLN A 189 -0.33 14.58 3.90
CA GLN A 189 0.95 14.68 4.60
C GLN A 189 2.11 14.88 3.64
N LEU A 190 2.20 14.03 2.60
CA LEU A 190 3.29 14.12 1.64
C LEU A 190 3.24 15.46 0.88
N ARG A 191 2.06 15.85 0.38
CA ARG A 191 1.84 17.11 -0.33
C ARG A 191 2.19 18.32 0.54
N SER A 192 1.73 18.34 1.78
CA SER A 192 2.01 19.43 2.72
C SER A 192 3.49 19.61 2.98
N ILE A 193 4.22 18.51 3.24
CA ILE A 193 5.68 18.55 3.48
C ILE A 193 6.40 19.02 2.22
N LEU A 194 6.07 18.49 1.05
CA LEU A 194 6.69 18.89 -0.21
C LEU A 194 6.46 20.37 -0.50
N ASN A 195 5.22 20.85 -0.38
CA ASN A 195 4.90 22.25 -0.61
C ASN A 195 5.65 23.17 0.35
N LYS A 196 5.72 22.82 1.64
CA LYS A 196 6.45 23.59 2.66
C LYS A 196 7.93 23.72 2.30
N GLU A 197 8.59 22.59 1.99
CA GLU A 197 10.03 22.58 1.70
C GLU A 197 10.36 23.27 0.37
N LEU A 198 9.52 23.06 -0.66
CA LEU A 198 9.68 23.74 -1.95
C LEU A 198 9.49 25.24 -1.83
N THR A 199 8.44 25.70 -1.11
CA THR A 199 8.21 27.13 -0.88
C THR A 199 9.39 27.75 -0.15
N ARG A 200 9.89 27.10 0.91
CA ARG A 200 11.06 27.56 1.65
C ARG A 200 12.28 27.72 0.74
N HIS A 201 12.60 26.68 -0.05
CA HIS A 201 13.76 26.68 -0.94
C HIS A 201 13.62 27.71 -2.06
N CYS A 202 12.47 27.76 -2.76
CA CYS A 202 12.28 28.67 -3.88
C CYS A 202 12.16 30.16 -3.48
N ASN A 203 11.80 30.44 -2.23
CA ASN A 203 11.87 31.82 -1.72
C ASN A 203 13.32 32.29 -1.56
N GLU A 204 14.24 31.38 -1.23
CA GLU A 204 15.66 31.65 -1.10
C GLU A 204 16.37 31.58 -2.48
N TYR A 205 15.96 30.61 -3.33
CA TYR A 205 16.55 30.34 -4.64
C TYR A 205 15.47 30.28 -5.75
N PRO A 206 14.91 31.42 -6.20
CA PRO A 206 13.78 31.44 -7.14
C PRO A 206 14.04 30.75 -8.49
N ASN A 207 15.30 30.77 -8.94
CA ASN A 207 15.71 30.19 -10.24
C ASN A 207 15.67 28.65 -10.23
N ASP A 208 15.67 28.01 -9.08
CA ASP A 208 15.68 26.55 -8.96
C ASP A 208 14.31 25.90 -9.20
N SER A 209 13.27 26.71 -9.23
CA SER A 209 11.89 26.24 -9.29
C SER A 209 11.58 25.31 -10.47
N THR A 210 12.00 25.69 -11.68
CA THR A 210 11.81 24.89 -12.89
C THR A 210 12.59 23.58 -12.82
N TYR A 211 13.83 23.64 -12.35
CA TYR A 211 14.66 22.46 -12.16
C TYR A 211 14.04 21.50 -11.14
N LEU A 212 13.56 22.01 -9.99
CA LEU A 212 12.94 21.19 -8.94
C LEU A 212 11.63 20.56 -9.42
N ALA A 213 10.80 21.31 -10.16
CA ALA A 213 9.58 20.77 -10.75
C ALA A 213 9.86 19.55 -11.64
N GLN A 214 10.88 19.67 -12.49
CA GLN A 214 11.31 18.58 -13.38
C GLN A 214 11.94 17.42 -12.59
N ALA A 215 12.87 17.70 -11.68
CA ALA A 215 13.60 16.69 -10.92
C ALA A 215 12.67 15.87 -9.99
N LEU A 216 11.63 16.50 -9.45
CA LEU A 216 10.64 15.85 -8.57
C LEU A 216 9.45 15.27 -9.34
N ASN A 217 9.36 15.56 -10.65
CA ASN A 217 8.21 15.20 -11.49
C ASN A 217 6.87 15.69 -10.92
N ILE A 218 6.82 16.96 -10.52
CA ILE A 218 5.64 17.59 -9.93
C ILE A 218 5.34 18.94 -10.61
N TYR A 219 4.07 19.37 -10.54
CA TYR A 219 3.71 20.75 -10.87
C TYR A 219 3.85 21.61 -9.61
N ILE A 220 4.64 22.69 -9.72
CA ILE A 220 4.75 23.70 -8.67
C ILE A 220 3.76 24.82 -9.03
N GLU A 221 2.64 24.89 -8.30
CA GLU A 221 1.73 26.03 -8.39
C GLU A 221 2.34 27.21 -7.62
N TYR A 222 2.82 28.21 -8.34
CA TYR A 222 3.20 29.48 -7.72
C TYR A 222 1.92 30.29 -7.41
N LYS A 223 1.63 30.52 -6.15
CA LYS A 223 0.84 31.70 -5.78
C LYS A 223 1.78 32.91 -5.92
N LYS A 224 1.58 33.69 -7.00
CA LYS A 224 2.14 35.04 -7.11
C LYS A 224 1.62 35.92 -6.00
#